data_bc571b3b8a4d4aa71aac6b48322b513f
#
_entry.id   bc571b3b8a4d4aa71aac6b48322b513f
#
_cell.length_a   1.000
_cell.length_b   1.000
_cell.length_c   1.000
_cell.angle_alpha   90.00
_cell.angle_beta   90.00
_cell.angle_gamma   90.00
#
_symmetry.space_group_name_H-M   'P 1'
#
loop_
_entity.id
_entity.type
_entity.pdbx_description
1 polymer ?
#
loop_
_entity_poly.entity_id
_entity_poly.type
_entity_poly.pdbx_seq_one_letter_code
_entity_poly.pdbx_strand_id
1 'polypeptide(L)'
;IQMNANGTLRHLLSLENLPRVVITEILDRAESFLVVGTRKAKKVPVLRGRSVFNLFFEDSTRTRTTFEIAAKRLSADVVNLDIATSSQSKGESLLDMIDNLVAMQADMLVVRHSQSGAAHMIAEHVPKGVHVINAGAGSHSHPTQGLLDAFTIRHFKKDFSKLKVVIIGDILHSRVARSQIHVLKALGVPEVRVVGPKTLVPETMATMGVKVYNDIELALDGVDVVTALRLQNERMEASLIPSAQDFYQNYGLTKERLALADPEAIVMHPGPINRGVEIASEVADGAQSVILHQVTFGIAVRMAVMSLLVDS
;
A
#
# COMPACT_ATOMS: atom_id res chain seq x y z
N ILE A 1 -3.54 -4.89 -19.88
CA ILE A 1 -3.17 -6.08 -19.10
C ILE A 1 -3.89 -6.12 -17.76
N GLN A 2 -3.98 -5.00 -17.03
CA GLN A 2 -4.64 -4.92 -15.73
C GLN A 2 -6.17 -5.04 -15.83
N MET A 3 -6.74 -4.57 -16.93
CA MET A 3 -8.18 -4.59 -17.19
C MET A 3 -8.52 -5.56 -18.31
N ASN A 4 -9.67 -6.21 -18.19
CA ASN A 4 -10.30 -6.97 -19.27
C ASN A 4 -10.92 -6.02 -20.31
N ALA A 5 -11.23 -6.52 -21.50
CA ALA A 5 -11.88 -5.75 -22.56
C ALA A 5 -13.28 -5.21 -22.17
N ASN A 6 -13.96 -5.86 -21.25
CA ASN A 6 -15.25 -5.44 -20.71
C ASN A 6 -15.15 -4.42 -19.57
N GLY A 7 -13.95 -3.94 -19.25
CA GLY A 7 -13.72 -2.96 -18.18
C GLY A 7 -13.66 -3.53 -16.76
N THR A 8 -13.68 -4.85 -16.59
CA THR A 8 -13.48 -5.49 -15.28
C THR A 8 -12.00 -5.64 -14.96
N LEU A 9 -11.65 -5.68 -13.66
CA LEU A 9 -10.27 -5.84 -13.20
C LEU A 9 -9.82 -7.29 -13.38
N ARG A 10 -8.75 -7.51 -14.13
CA ARG A 10 -8.12 -8.83 -14.32
C ARG A 10 -6.98 -9.08 -13.35
N HIS A 11 -6.15 -8.07 -13.13
CA HIS A 11 -5.00 -8.09 -12.22
C HIS A 11 -4.94 -6.77 -11.46
N LEU A 12 -4.40 -6.76 -10.25
CA LEU A 12 -4.09 -5.52 -9.56
C LEU A 12 -2.56 -5.32 -9.50
N LEU A 13 -2.04 -4.50 -10.39
CA LEU A 13 -0.59 -4.30 -10.55
C LEU A 13 -0.13 -2.92 -10.08
N SER A 14 -0.95 -1.89 -10.33
CA SER A 14 -0.67 -0.50 -9.99
C SER A 14 -1.96 0.29 -9.83
N LEU A 15 -1.90 1.38 -9.07
CA LEU A 15 -3.00 2.35 -8.99
C LEU A 15 -2.88 3.45 -10.04
N GLU A 16 -1.75 3.53 -10.72
CA GLU A 16 -1.56 4.44 -11.83
C GLU A 16 -2.54 4.10 -12.96
N ASN A 17 -3.32 5.09 -13.36
CA ASN A 17 -4.37 4.95 -14.39
C ASN A 17 -5.47 3.93 -14.07
N LEU A 18 -5.59 3.47 -12.84
CA LEU A 18 -6.73 2.63 -12.45
C LEU A 18 -8.01 3.49 -12.42
N PRO A 19 -9.10 3.08 -13.10
CA PRO A 19 -10.32 3.88 -13.15
C PRO A 19 -10.89 4.14 -11.75
N ARG A 20 -11.36 5.35 -11.50
CA ARG A 20 -12.00 5.75 -10.24
C ARG A 20 -13.16 4.83 -9.85
N VAL A 21 -13.94 4.38 -10.83
CA VAL A 21 -15.08 3.47 -10.59
C VAL A 21 -14.61 2.13 -10.00
N VAL A 22 -13.47 1.60 -10.46
CA VAL A 22 -12.89 0.36 -9.93
C VAL A 22 -12.37 0.56 -8.52
N ILE A 23 -11.68 1.68 -8.27
CA ILE A 23 -11.19 2.04 -6.93
C ILE A 23 -12.37 2.15 -5.96
N THR A 24 -13.41 2.87 -6.34
CA THR A 24 -14.60 3.08 -5.51
C THR A 24 -15.29 1.74 -5.19
N GLU A 25 -15.40 0.85 -6.17
CA GLU A 25 -15.98 -0.49 -5.96
C GLU A 25 -15.16 -1.30 -4.94
N ILE A 26 -13.83 -1.24 -5.02
CA ILE A 26 -12.97 -1.90 -4.03
C ILE A 26 -13.21 -1.34 -2.64
N LEU A 27 -13.28 -0.02 -2.50
CA LEU A 27 -13.53 0.63 -1.20
C LEU A 27 -14.91 0.26 -0.64
N ASP A 28 -15.93 0.21 -1.48
CA ASP A 28 -17.30 -0.19 -1.07
C ASP A 28 -17.36 -1.65 -0.63
N ARG A 29 -16.70 -2.56 -1.34
CA ARG A 29 -16.58 -3.97 -0.93
C ARG A 29 -15.81 -4.12 0.37
N ALA A 30 -14.74 -3.34 0.56
CA ALA A 30 -13.98 -3.33 1.80
C ALA A 30 -14.83 -2.91 2.99
N GLU A 31 -15.71 -1.95 2.83
CA GLU A 31 -16.69 -1.55 3.86
C GLU A 31 -17.57 -2.73 4.30
N SER A 32 -18.09 -3.51 3.36
CA SER A 32 -18.89 -4.69 3.67
C SER A 32 -18.06 -5.81 4.34
N PHE A 33 -16.81 -6.02 3.94
CA PHE A 33 -15.92 -7.01 4.56
C PHE A 33 -15.42 -6.60 5.93
N LEU A 34 -15.36 -5.32 6.22
CA LEU A 34 -14.99 -4.83 7.56
C LEU A 34 -15.94 -5.39 8.63
N VAL A 35 -17.22 -5.49 8.32
CA VAL A 35 -18.24 -6.10 9.20
C VAL A 35 -17.98 -7.58 9.46
N VAL A 36 -17.47 -8.31 8.48
CA VAL A 36 -17.11 -9.74 8.64
C VAL A 36 -16.10 -9.94 9.77
N GLY A 37 -15.13 -9.03 9.91
CA GLY A 37 -14.11 -9.06 10.95
C GLY A 37 -14.64 -8.96 12.39
N THR A 38 -15.86 -8.45 12.56
CA THR A 38 -16.53 -8.31 13.87
C THR A 38 -17.38 -9.52 14.26
N ARG A 39 -17.61 -10.46 13.34
CA ARG A 39 -18.43 -11.65 13.56
C ARG A 39 -17.68 -12.68 14.40
N LYS A 40 -18.43 -13.55 15.07
CA LYS A 40 -17.88 -14.72 15.78
C LYS A 40 -17.16 -15.67 14.79
N ALA A 41 -17.80 -15.96 13.66
CA ALA A 41 -17.19 -16.68 12.53
C ALA A 41 -16.77 -15.66 11.47
N LYS A 42 -15.47 -15.38 11.39
CA LYS A 42 -14.90 -14.36 10.50
C LYS A 42 -14.60 -14.93 9.11
N LYS A 43 -15.57 -15.64 8.52
CA LYS A 43 -15.45 -16.26 7.20
C LYS A 43 -16.68 -16.03 6.34
N VAL A 44 -16.43 -15.92 5.02
CA VAL A 44 -17.43 -15.91 3.96
C VAL A 44 -16.95 -16.81 2.81
N PRO A 45 -17.84 -17.47 2.03
CA PRO A 45 -17.45 -18.49 1.07
C PRO A 45 -17.06 -17.96 -0.32
N VAL A 46 -16.63 -16.72 -0.44
CA VAL A 46 -16.40 -16.03 -1.74
C VAL A 46 -15.32 -16.72 -2.58
N LEU A 47 -14.24 -17.22 -1.97
CA LEU A 47 -13.15 -17.92 -2.65
C LEU A 47 -13.12 -19.41 -2.33
N ARG A 48 -14.23 -20.00 -1.91
CA ARG A 48 -14.28 -21.44 -1.61
C ARG A 48 -13.91 -22.25 -2.85
N GLY A 49 -12.95 -23.15 -2.69
CA GLY A 49 -12.44 -23.99 -3.77
C GLY A 49 -11.41 -23.30 -4.67
N ARG A 50 -11.02 -22.07 -4.38
CA ARG A 50 -9.94 -21.34 -5.07
C ARG A 50 -8.64 -21.42 -4.30
N SER A 51 -7.53 -21.47 -5.02
CA SER A 51 -6.18 -21.52 -4.44
C SER A 51 -5.45 -20.21 -4.62
N VAL A 52 -4.99 -19.63 -3.52
CA VAL A 52 -4.21 -18.39 -3.48
C VAL A 52 -2.78 -18.72 -3.05
N PHE A 53 -1.82 -18.38 -3.89
CA PHE A 53 -0.39 -18.56 -3.62
C PHE A 53 0.25 -17.21 -3.30
N ASN A 54 0.81 -17.10 -2.10
CA ASN A 54 1.59 -15.94 -1.69
C ASN A 54 3.06 -16.16 -2.01
N LEU A 55 3.58 -15.40 -2.99
CA LEU A 55 4.94 -15.51 -3.52
C LEU A 55 5.75 -14.29 -3.08
N PHE A 56 6.48 -14.45 -1.99
CA PHE A 56 7.28 -13.37 -1.41
C PHE A 56 8.76 -13.59 -1.66
N PHE A 57 9.33 -12.78 -2.56
CA PHE A 57 10.75 -12.76 -2.91
C PHE A 57 11.55 -11.79 -2.05
N GLU A 58 10.89 -10.94 -1.29
CA GLU A 58 11.46 -10.11 -0.22
C GLU A 58 10.64 -10.27 1.07
N ASP A 59 11.32 -10.10 2.19
CA ASP A 59 10.68 -10.24 3.49
C ASP A 59 9.62 -9.15 3.72
N SER A 60 8.44 -9.59 4.12
CA SER A 60 7.40 -8.72 4.63
C SER A 60 6.39 -9.53 5.44
N THR A 61 6.67 -9.70 6.72
CA THR A 61 5.81 -10.46 7.62
C THR A 61 4.40 -9.88 7.69
N ARG A 62 4.29 -8.58 7.80
CA ARG A 62 2.99 -7.90 7.91
C ARG A 62 2.14 -8.06 6.65
N THR A 63 2.68 -7.74 5.48
CA THR A 63 1.94 -7.84 4.21
C THR A 63 1.54 -9.28 3.92
N ARG A 64 2.46 -10.24 4.07
CA ARG A 64 2.17 -11.67 3.89
C ARG A 64 1.06 -12.14 4.83
N THR A 65 1.15 -11.80 6.11
CA THR A 65 0.16 -12.21 7.11
C THR A 65 -1.22 -11.64 6.80
N THR A 66 -1.32 -10.38 6.38
CA THR A 66 -2.61 -9.77 6.05
C THR A 66 -3.23 -10.36 4.79
N PHE A 67 -2.45 -10.71 3.78
CA PHE A 67 -2.94 -11.45 2.61
C PHE A 67 -3.39 -12.87 2.96
N GLU A 68 -2.64 -13.56 3.80
CA GLU A 68 -3.02 -14.90 4.29
C GLU A 68 -4.34 -14.86 5.04
N ILE A 69 -4.50 -13.94 5.98
CA ILE A 69 -5.75 -13.79 6.73
C ILE A 69 -6.91 -13.43 5.79
N ALA A 70 -6.71 -12.49 4.87
CA ALA A 70 -7.73 -12.08 3.92
C ALA A 70 -8.23 -13.26 3.06
N ALA A 71 -7.32 -14.03 2.49
CA ALA A 71 -7.65 -15.20 1.68
C ALA A 71 -8.37 -16.28 2.49
N LYS A 72 -7.92 -16.57 3.71
CA LYS A 72 -8.57 -17.54 4.62
C LYS A 72 -9.97 -17.10 5.04
N ARG A 73 -10.18 -15.80 5.28
CA ARG A 73 -11.52 -15.27 5.59
C ARG A 73 -12.49 -15.37 4.41
N LEU A 74 -11.98 -15.38 3.19
CA LEU A 74 -12.75 -15.64 1.97
C LEU A 74 -12.93 -17.13 1.67
N SER A 75 -12.43 -18.02 2.53
CA SER A 75 -12.48 -19.48 2.42
C SER A 75 -11.63 -20.07 1.29
N ALA A 76 -10.58 -19.36 0.86
CA ALA A 76 -9.60 -19.88 -0.07
C ALA A 76 -8.66 -20.90 0.58
N ASP A 77 -8.13 -21.80 -0.24
CA ASP A 77 -6.93 -22.58 0.12
C ASP A 77 -5.70 -21.69 -0.09
N VAL A 78 -4.86 -21.56 0.94
CA VAL A 78 -3.73 -20.65 0.94
C VAL A 78 -2.42 -21.41 0.99
N VAL A 79 -1.52 -21.10 0.07
CA VAL A 79 -0.15 -21.63 0.05
C VAL A 79 0.82 -20.45 0.15
N ASN A 80 1.65 -20.46 1.20
CA ASN A 80 2.72 -19.49 1.36
C ASN A 80 4.03 -20.08 0.86
N LEU A 81 4.69 -19.42 -0.09
CA LEU A 81 6.00 -19.81 -0.61
C LEU A 81 7.03 -18.74 -0.25
N ASP A 82 8.05 -19.16 0.47
CA ASP A 82 9.25 -18.37 0.71
C ASP A 82 10.29 -18.73 -0.35
N ILE A 83 10.43 -17.85 -1.36
CA ILE A 83 11.19 -18.17 -2.57
C ILE A 83 12.65 -17.74 -2.43
N ALA A 84 12.97 -16.85 -1.49
CA ALA A 84 14.35 -16.41 -1.25
C ALA A 84 15.31 -17.57 -0.94
N THR A 85 14.79 -18.69 -0.50
CA THR A 85 15.60 -19.83 -0.05
C THR A 85 15.46 -21.12 -0.89
N SER A 86 14.48 -21.25 -1.80
CA SER A 86 14.15 -22.59 -2.31
C SER A 86 14.42 -22.88 -3.78
N SER A 87 14.09 -22.01 -4.74
CA SER A 87 14.15 -22.37 -6.16
C SER A 87 15.18 -21.61 -6.99
N GLN A 88 15.53 -20.38 -6.63
CA GLN A 88 16.61 -19.64 -7.29
C GLN A 88 17.98 -20.31 -7.12
N SER A 89 18.17 -21.06 -6.05
CA SER A 89 19.38 -21.85 -5.79
C SER A 89 19.58 -23.01 -6.80
N LYS A 90 18.54 -23.39 -7.54
CA LYS A 90 18.57 -24.50 -8.52
C LYS A 90 18.59 -24.03 -9.98
N GLY A 91 18.62 -22.73 -10.23
CA GLY A 91 18.68 -22.16 -11.59
C GLY A 91 17.37 -22.16 -12.36
N GLU A 92 16.23 -22.39 -11.68
CA GLU A 92 14.91 -22.28 -12.30
C GLU A 92 14.58 -20.82 -12.63
N SER A 93 14.03 -20.56 -13.81
CA SER A 93 13.58 -19.22 -14.17
C SER A 93 12.29 -18.86 -13.43
N LEU A 94 12.04 -17.53 -13.26
CA LEU A 94 10.81 -17.04 -12.64
C LEU A 94 9.56 -17.58 -13.37
N LEU A 95 9.56 -17.54 -14.69
CA LEU A 95 8.40 -17.98 -15.49
C LEU A 95 8.20 -19.50 -15.46
N ASP A 96 9.26 -20.29 -15.41
CA ASP A 96 9.14 -21.75 -15.22
C ASP A 96 8.51 -22.10 -13.87
N MET A 97 8.90 -21.36 -12.83
CA MET A 97 8.28 -21.53 -11.51
C MET A 97 6.79 -21.17 -11.56
N ILE A 98 6.42 -20.07 -12.21
CA ILE A 98 5.01 -19.69 -12.36
C ILE A 98 4.23 -20.76 -13.14
N ASP A 99 4.78 -21.33 -14.19
CA ASP A 99 4.13 -22.42 -14.94
C ASP A 99 3.86 -23.64 -14.06
N ASN A 100 4.78 -23.99 -13.16
CA ASN A 100 4.57 -25.05 -12.20
C ASN A 100 3.41 -24.74 -11.23
N LEU A 101 3.34 -23.50 -10.73
CA LEU A 101 2.26 -23.09 -9.84
C LEU A 101 0.89 -23.07 -10.53
N VAL A 102 0.85 -22.64 -11.79
CA VAL A 102 -0.36 -22.70 -12.63
C VAL A 102 -0.79 -24.16 -12.87
N ALA A 103 0.18 -25.05 -13.12
CA ALA A 103 -0.09 -26.48 -13.25
C ALA A 103 -0.61 -27.12 -11.94
N MET A 104 -0.25 -26.56 -10.78
CA MET A 104 -0.82 -26.91 -9.46
C MET A 104 -2.19 -26.28 -9.23
N GLN A 105 -2.78 -25.66 -10.26
CA GLN A 105 -4.11 -25.05 -10.24
C GLN A 105 -4.22 -23.80 -9.35
N ALA A 106 -3.19 -22.97 -9.32
CA ALA A 106 -3.26 -21.65 -8.71
C ALA A 106 -4.30 -20.78 -9.44
N ASP A 107 -5.24 -20.21 -8.69
CA ASP A 107 -6.23 -19.26 -9.21
C ASP A 107 -5.75 -17.81 -9.05
N MET A 108 -4.95 -17.54 -8.05
CA MET A 108 -4.47 -16.22 -7.72
C MET A 108 -3.04 -16.26 -7.20
N LEU A 109 -2.22 -15.35 -7.71
CA LEU A 109 -0.82 -15.19 -7.32
C LEU A 109 -0.64 -13.81 -6.67
N VAL A 110 -0.24 -13.78 -5.42
CA VAL A 110 0.12 -12.56 -4.68
C VAL A 110 1.63 -12.44 -4.71
N VAL A 111 2.17 -11.46 -5.39
CA VAL A 111 3.60 -11.35 -5.72
C VAL A 111 4.22 -10.12 -5.07
N ARG A 112 5.26 -10.33 -4.26
CA ARG A 112 6.13 -9.27 -3.74
C ARG A 112 7.56 -9.51 -4.21
N HIS A 113 8.13 -8.52 -4.90
CA HIS A 113 9.44 -8.66 -5.53
C HIS A 113 10.21 -7.34 -5.45
N SER A 114 11.55 -7.43 -5.36
CA SER A 114 12.43 -6.26 -5.34
C SER A 114 12.47 -5.50 -6.67
N GLN A 115 12.21 -6.18 -7.78
CA GLN A 115 12.18 -5.58 -9.12
C GLN A 115 10.78 -5.08 -9.49
N SER A 116 10.71 -3.85 -9.98
CA SER A 116 9.45 -3.16 -10.27
C SER A 116 8.60 -3.82 -11.37
N GLY A 117 9.21 -4.55 -12.30
CA GLY A 117 8.50 -5.17 -13.43
C GLY A 117 8.04 -6.61 -13.20
N ALA A 118 8.42 -7.26 -12.10
CA ALA A 118 8.21 -8.69 -11.92
C ALA A 118 6.73 -9.09 -11.93
N ALA A 119 5.87 -8.37 -11.20
CA ALA A 119 4.44 -8.67 -11.17
C ALA A 119 3.77 -8.48 -12.54
N HIS A 120 4.19 -7.47 -13.31
CA HIS A 120 3.70 -7.24 -14.67
C HIS A 120 4.10 -8.38 -15.60
N MET A 121 5.37 -8.80 -15.56
CA MET A 121 5.87 -9.91 -16.36
C MET A 121 5.08 -11.21 -16.06
N ILE A 122 4.82 -11.50 -14.81
CA ILE A 122 3.99 -12.65 -14.41
C ILE A 122 2.57 -12.51 -14.93
N ALA A 123 1.96 -11.31 -14.80
CA ALA A 123 0.60 -11.07 -15.26
C ALA A 123 0.44 -11.21 -16.79
N GLU A 124 1.46 -10.85 -17.56
CA GLU A 124 1.49 -11.08 -19.03
C GLU A 124 1.61 -12.56 -19.39
N HIS A 125 2.27 -13.35 -18.55
CA HIS A 125 2.57 -14.74 -18.81
C HIS A 125 1.44 -15.71 -18.42
N VAL A 126 0.71 -15.43 -17.33
CA VAL A 126 -0.31 -16.35 -16.82
C VAL A 126 -1.51 -16.50 -17.76
N PRO A 127 -2.13 -17.71 -17.81
CA PRO A 127 -3.29 -17.94 -18.65
C PRO A 127 -4.53 -17.19 -18.14
N LYS A 128 -5.54 -17.16 -18.99
CA LYS A 128 -6.87 -16.62 -18.64
C LYS A 128 -7.43 -17.37 -17.43
N GLY A 129 -7.98 -16.64 -16.47
CA GLY A 129 -8.52 -17.22 -15.24
C GLY A 129 -7.55 -17.26 -14.07
N VAL A 130 -6.27 -16.93 -14.29
CA VAL A 130 -5.30 -16.72 -13.22
C VAL A 130 -5.10 -15.22 -13.00
N HIS A 131 -5.23 -14.77 -11.76
CA HIS A 131 -5.15 -13.37 -11.36
C HIS A 131 -3.87 -13.09 -10.59
N VAL A 132 -3.28 -11.91 -10.82
CA VAL A 132 -2.06 -11.47 -10.15
C VAL A 132 -2.35 -10.23 -9.32
N ILE A 133 -1.91 -10.24 -8.07
CA ILE A 133 -1.92 -9.08 -7.18
C ILE A 133 -0.48 -8.71 -6.86
N ASN A 134 -0.11 -7.47 -7.13
CA ASN A 134 1.16 -6.91 -6.72
C ASN A 134 1.11 -6.56 -5.23
N ALA A 135 1.89 -7.24 -4.41
CA ALA A 135 2.04 -7.02 -2.97
C ALA A 135 3.24 -6.13 -2.60
N GLY A 136 3.81 -5.47 -3.59
CA GLY A 136 4.94 -4.55 -3.47
C GLY A 136 6.04 -4.84 -4.49
N ALA A 137 6.27 -3.92 -5.43
CA ALA A 137 7.25 -4.05 -6.49
C ALA A 137 8.27 -2.92 -6.44
N GLY A 138 9.50 -3.22 -6.12
CA GLY A 138 10.62 -2.30 -6.10
C GLY A 138 10.33 -1.00 -5.33
N SER A 139 10.62 0.14 -5.94
CA SER A 139 10.25 1.47 -5.46
C SER A 139 9.00 2.04 -6.15
N HIS A 140 8.35 1.27 -7.02
CA HIS A 140 7.35 1.78 -7.96
C HIS A 140 5.91 1.67 -7.44
N SER A 141 5.48 0.51 -6.94
CA SER A 141 4.07 0.28 -6.67
C SER A 141 3.81 -0.65 -5.48
N HIS A 142 2.82 -0.28 -4.68
CA HIS A 142 2.22 -1.10 -3.63
C HIS A 142 0.71 -0.81 -3.59
N PRO A 143 -0.06 -1.31 -4.56
CA PRO A 143 -1.42 -0.87 -4.79
C PRO A 143 -2.38 -1.15 -3.63
N THR A 144 -2.27 -2.28 -2.94
CA THR A 144 -3.15 -2.56 -1.80
C THR A 144 -2.87 -1.65 -0.61
N GLN A 145 -1.63 -1.17 -0.45
CA GLN A 145 -1.30 -0.16 0.55
C GLN A 145 -1.96 1.19 0.23
N GLY A 146 -1.87 1.63 -1.02
CA GLY A 146 -2.56 2.85 -1.45
C GLY A 146 -4.08 2.78 -1.29
N LEU A 147 -4.67 1.63 -1.59
CA LEU A 147 -6.09 1.39 -1.40
C LEU A 147 -6.51 1.41 0.08
N LEU A 148 -5.73 0.79 0.96
CA LEU A 148 -6.03 0.83 2.38
C LEU A 148 -5.85 2.22 2.98
N ASP A 149 -4.90 2.99 2.49
CA ASP A 149 -4.72 4.38 2.88
C ASP A 149 -5.95 5.22 2.47
N ALA A 150 -6.40 5.06 1.23
CA ALA A 150 -7.62 5.71 0.75
C ALA A 150 -8.87 5.28 1.52
N PHE A 151 -9.01 4.00 1.82
CA PHE A 151 -10.10 3.47 2.63
C PHE A 151 -10.11 4.10 4.03
N THR A 152 -8.94 4.18 4.67
CA THR A 152 -8.78 4.79 5.99
C THR A 152 -9.18 6.26 5.98
N ILE A 153 -8.72 7.01 4.98
CA ILE A 153 -9.09 8.42 4.80
C ILE A 153 -10.60 8.56 4.62
N ARG A 154 -11.22 7.77 3.75
CA ARG A 154 -12.66 7.80 3.52
C ARG A 154 -13.46 7.48 4.79
N HIS A 155 -12.99 6.52 5.58
CA HIS A 155 -13.65 6.13 6.83
C HIS A 155 -13.74 7.31 7.81
N PHE A 156 -12.69 8.10 7.96
CA PHE A 156 -12.62 9.20 8.92
C PHE A 156 -13.04 10.55 8.35
N LYS A 157 -12.82 10.81 7.07
CA LYS A 157 -13.06 12.11 6.43
C LYS A 157 -14.28 12.15 5.51
N LYS A 158 -14.72 11.00 5.01
CA LYS A 158 -15.90 10.79 4.14
C LYS A 158 -15.82 11.43 2.76
N ASP A 159 -15.44 12.70 2.64
CA ASP A 159 -15.39 13.45 1.37
C ASP A 159 -13.94 13.77 0.99
N PHE A 160 -13.49 13.26 -0.17
CA PHE A 160 -12.14 13.55 -0.69
C PHE A 160 -12.02 14.93 -1.33
N SER A 161 -13.11 15.53 -1.79
CA SER A 161 -13.09 16.73 -2.64
C SER A 161 -12.59 18.00 -1.97
N LYS A 162 -12.45 18.00 -0.64
CA LYS A 162 -12.02 19.15 0.16
C LYS A 162 -10.73 18.93 0.94
N LEU A 163 -10.09 17.77 0.76
CA LEU A 163 -8.96 17.38 1.60
C LEU A 163 -7.65 17.98 1.12
N LYS A 164 -6.81 18.29 2.10
CA LYS A 164 -5.39 18.56 1.94
C LYS A 164 -4.62 17.47 2.65
N VAL A 165 -3.79 16.75 1.92
CA VAL A 165 -3.01 15.61 2.41
C VAL A 165 -1.53 15.92 2.29
N VAL A 166 -0.74 15.65 3.34
CA VAL A 166 0.72 15.74 3.29
C VAL A 166 1.34 14.38 3.52
N ILE A 167 2.38 14.06 2.74
CA ILE A 167 3.21 12.86 2.89
C ILE A 167 4.63 13.32 3.22
N ILE A 168 5.16 12.83 4.34
CA ILE A 168 6.45 13.24 4.89
C ILE A 168 7.46 12.11 4.75
N GLY A 169 8.62 12.37 4.20
CA GLY A 169 9.75 11.46 4.21
C GLY A 169 10.48 11.30 2.89
N ASP A 170 10.92 10.09 2.60
CA ASP A 170 11.57 9.71 1.35
C ASP A 170 10.53 9.42 0.26
N ILE A 171 10.09 10.45 -0.42
CA ILE A 171 9.05 10.34 -1.45
C ILE A 171 9.62 9.68 -2.71
N LEU A 172 10.83 10.04 -3.09
CA LEU A 172 11.47 9.58 -4.34
C LEU A 172 11.55 8.06 -4.44
N HIS A 173 11.89 7.40 -3.33
CA HIS A 173 12.13 5.95 -3.29
C HIS A 173 10.98 5.15 -2.66
N SER A 174 9.85 5.80 -2.34
CA SER A 174 8.74 5.15 -1.65
C SER A 174 7.65 4.68 -2.61
N ARG A 175 7.50 3.38 -2.76
CA ARG A 175 6.35 2.77 -3.45
C ARG A 175 5.01 3.09 -2.76
N VAL A 176 5.02 3.26 -1.44
CA VAL A 176 3.85 3.65 -0.65
C VAL A 176 3.40 5.06 -1.01
N ALA A 177 4.34 6.01 -1.02
CA ALA A 177 4.04 7.39 -1.40
C ALA A 177 3.49 7.50 -2.83
N ARG A 178 4.12 6.81 -3.79
CA ARG A 178 3.65 6.81 -5.19
C ARG A 178 2.23 6.26 -5.32
N SER A 179 1.95 5.12 -4.69
CA SER A 179 0.62 4.52 -4.74
C SER A 179 -0.43 5.38 -4.05
N GLN A 180 -0.09 6.02 -2.94
CA GLN A 180 -0.98 6.96 -2.25
C GLN A 180 -1.28 8.18 -3.12
N ILE A 181 -0.27 8.77 -3.78
CA ILE A 181 -0.46 9.90 -4.68
C ILE A 181 -1.41 9.52 -5.82
N HIS A 182 -1.19 8.38 -6.48
CA HIS A 182 -2.05 7.95 -7.58
C HIS A 182 -3.51 7.77 -7.16
N VAL A 183 -3.75 7.09 -6.04
CA VAL A 183 -5.12 6.84 -5.57
C VAL A 183 -5.83 8.13 -5.11
N LEU A 184 -5.13 9.02 -4.44
CA LEU A 184 -5.69 10.30 -4.00
C LEU A 184 -6.05 11.20 -5.18
N LYS A 185 -5.21 11.24 -6.20
CA LYS A 185 -5.49 11.99 -7.44
C LYS A 185 -6.70 11.39 -8.16
N ALA A 186 -6.79 10.08 -8.30
CA ALA A 186 -7.92 9.40 -8.92
C ALA A 186 -9.24 9.67 -8.18
N LEU A 187 -9.21 9.81 -6.85
CA LEU A 187 -10.37 10.08 -6.01
C LEU A 187 -10.72 11.58 -5.89
N GLY A 188 -9.96 12.44 -6.56
CA GLY A 188 -10.27 13.87 -6.63
C GLY A 188 -9.83 14.69 -5.43
N VAL A 189 -8.83 14.25 -4.68
CA VAL A 189 -8.21 15.08 -3.62
C VAL A 189 -7.56 16.30 -4.27
N PRO A 190 -7.98 17.54 -3.90
CA PRO A 190 -7.52 18.75 -4.60
C PRO A 190 -6.09 19.12 -4.30
N GLU A 191 -5.56 18.77 -3.14
CA GLU A 191 -4.21 19.15 -2.73
C GLU A 191 -3.49 18.02 -2.03
N VAL A 192 -2.42 17.55 -2.68
CA VAL A 192 -1.47 16.58 -2.11
C VAL A 192 -0.11 17.27 -2.02
N ARG A 193 0.44 17.30 -0.81
CA ARG A 193 1.75 17.88 -0.51
C ARG A 193 2.74 16.77 -0.21
N VAL A 194 3.98 16.95 -0.61
CA VAL A 194 5.09 16.07 -0.24
C VAL A 194 6.20 16.92 0.39
N VAL A 195 6.81 16.41 1.45
CA VAL A 195 7.86 17.14 2.18
C VAL A 195 8.94 16.23 2.70
N GLY A 196 10.17 16.71 2.61
CA GLY A 196 11.37 16.06 3.12
C GLY A 196 12.64 16.77 2.63
N PRO A 197 13.81 16.18 2.91
CA PRO A 197 15.08 16.68 2.39
C PRO A 197 15.06 16.76 0.86
N LYS A 198 15.73 17.74 0.27
CA LYS A 198 15.81 17.92 -1.20
C LYS A 198 16.32 16.67 -1.93
N THR A 199 17.21 15.93 -1.31
CA THR A 199 17.74 14.65 -1.85
C THR A 199 16.69 13.55 -1.97
N LEU A 200 15.64 13.60 -1.15
CA LEU A 200 14.57 12.61 -1.07
C LEU A 200 13.24 13.12 -1.64
N VAL A 201 13.11 14.43 -1.77
CA VAL A 201 11.91 15.09 -2.32
C VAL A 201 12.35 16.18 -3.30
N PRO A 202 12.87 15.81 -4.48
CA PRO A 202 13.29 16.77 -5.48
C PRO A 202 12.08 17.48 -6.11
N GLU A 203 12.30 18.68 -6.64
CA GLU A 203 11.25 19.48 -7.28
C GLU A 203 10.57 18.77 -8.47
N THR A 204 11.28 17.83 -9.10
CA THR A 204 10.73 16.99 -10.17
C THR A 204 9.52 16.16 -9.75
N MET A 205 9.33 15.94 -8.44
CA MET A 205 8.13 15.27 -7.93
C MET A 205 6.84 16.03 -8.24
N ALA A 206 6.91 17.32 -8.52
CA ALA A 206 5.76 18.11 -8.95
C ALA A 206 5.10 17.58 -10.24
N THR A 207 5.83 16.83 -11.07
CA THR A 207 5.28 16.18 -12.27
C THR A 207 4.20 15.14 -11.95
N MET A 208 4.15 14.65 -10.72
CA MET A 208 3.07 13.77 -10.23
C MET A 208 1.80 14.53 -9.80
N GLY A 209 1.77 15.85 -9.98
CA GLY A 209 0.64 16.69 -9.58
C GLY A 209 0.57 17.00 -8.09
N VAL A 210 1.71 17.00 -7.41
CA VAL A 210 1.83 17.30 -5.98
C VAL A 210 2.55 18.63 -5.77
N LYS A 211 2.31 19.26 -4.61
CA LYS A 211 3.08 20.41 -4.16
C LYS A 211 4.30 19.94 -3.37
N VAL A 212 5.48 20.40 -3.78
CA VAL A 212 6.76 20.00 -3.18
C VAL A 212 7.20 21.01 -2.13
N TYR A 213 7.52 20.50 -0.94
CA TYR A 213 8.03 21.29 0.18
C TYR A 213 9.33 20.69 0.72
N ASN A 214 10.21 21.53 1.21
CA ASN A 214 11.39 21.12 1.97
C ASN A 214 11.35 21.66 3.42
N ASP A 215 10.35 22.42 3.79
CA ASP A 215 10.07 22.92 5.13
C ASP A 215 8.79 22.23 5.65
N ILE A 216 8.93 21.43 6.71
CA ILE A 216 7.83 20.65 7.25
C ILE A 216 6.72 21.52 7.88
N GLU A 217 7.08 22.64 8.47
CA GLU A 217 6.10 23.52 9.13
C GLU A 217 5.17 24.13 8.09
N LEU A 218 5.72 24.58 6.97
CA LEU A 218 4.92 25.10 5.85
C LEU A 218 4.04 23.99 5.22
N ALA A 219 4.58 22.78 5.10
CA ALA A 219 3.86 21.65 4.51
C ALA A 219 2.69 21.17 5.36
N LEU A 220 2.78 21.31 6.68
CA LEU A 220 1.74 20.87 7.63
C LEU A 220 0.59 21.87 7.77
N ASP A 221 0.77 23.11 7.38
CA ASP A 221 -0.21 24.17 7.62
C ASP A 221 -1.60 23.81 7.08
N GLY A 222 -2.54 23.61 7.98
CA GLY A 222 -3.96 23.40 7.69
C GLY A 222 -4.31 22.08 7.00
N VAL A 223 -3.41 21.09 6.98
CA VAL A 223 -3.71 19.80 6.34
C VAL A 223 -4.68 18.94 7.14
N ASP A 224 -5.47 18.12 6.44
CA ASP A 224 -6.46 17.23 7.03
C ASP A 224 -5.94 15.82 7.30
N VAL A 225 -4.92 15.40 6.58
CA VAL A 225 -4.31 14.07 6.66
C VAL A 225 -2.80 14.20 6.61
N VAL A 226 -2.13 13.57 7.57
CA VAL A 226 -0.67 13.51 7.65
C VAL A 226 -0.21 12.05 7.56
N THR A 227 0.54 11.72 6.53
CA THR A 227 1.18 10.41 6.38
C THR A 227 2.68 10.56 6.62
N ALA A 228 3.18 9.94 7.68
CA ALA A 228 4.61 9.82 7.94
C ALA A 228 5.12 8.51 7.36
N LEU A 229 6.11 8.58 6.46
CA LEU A 229 6.74 7.40 5.87
C LEU A 229 7.83 6.87 6.79
N ARG A 230 7.99 5.54 6.79
CA ARG A 230 9.11 4.91 7.47
C ARG A 230 10.44 5.34 6.84
N LEU A 231 11.37 5.80 7.67
CA LEU A 231 12.75 6.05 7.25
C LEU A 231 13.52 4.73 7.22
N GLN A 232 14.04 4.36 6.06
CA GLN A 232 14.80 3.13 5.88
C GLN A 232 16.29 3.37 6.17
N ASN A 233 16.92 2.45 6.91
CA ASN A 233 18.33 2.56 7.26
C ASN A 233 19.26 2.64 6.04
N GLU A 234 18.89 1.99 4.94
CA GLU A 234 19.62 2.02 3.68
C GLU A 234 19.78 3.45 3.13
N ARG A 235 18.89 4.37 3.48
CA ARG A 235 19.00 5.79 3.09
C ARG A 235 20.09 6.52 3.85
N MET A 236 20.31 6.14 5.11
CA MET A 236 21.42 6.66 5.92
C MET A 236 22.75 6.09 5.45
N GLU A 237 22.80 4.79 5.16
CA GLU A 237 23.99 4.12 4.63
C GLU A 237 24.43 4.68 3.28
N ALA A 238 23.46 5.06 2.43
CA ALA A 238 23.70 5.72 1.15
C ALA A 238 24.05 7.22 1.29
N SER A 239 24.19 7.74 2.52
CA SER A 239 24.48 9.16 2.82
C SER A 239 23.46 10.16 2.22
N LEU A 240 22.23 9.73 1.98
CA LEU A 240 21.14 10.59 1.50
C LEU A 240 20.57 11.51 2.58
N ILE A 241 20.76 11.11 3.83
CA ILE A 241 20.46 11.88 5.05
C ILE A 241 21.61 11.69 6.05
N PRO A 242 21.97 12.76 6.81
CA PRO A 242 23.12 12.69 7.72
C PRO A 242 22.95 11.67 8.85
N SER A 243 21.75 11.62 9.48
CA SER A 243 21.44 10.68 10.54
C SER A 243 19.95 10.62 10.82
N ALA A 244 19.51 9.61 11.59
CA ALA A 244 18.15 9.53 12.10
C ALA A 244 17.79 10.71 13.00
N GLN A 245 18.75 11.17 13.81
CA GLN A 245 18.55 12.32 14.69
C GLN A 245 18.35 13.61 13.89
N ASP A 246 19.15 13.84 12.85
CA ASP A 246 19.01 15.02 11.98
C ASP A 246 17.66 14.99 11.25
N PHE A 247 17.24 13.82 10.77
CA PHE A 247 15.94 13.67 10.15
C PHE A 247 14.81 14.00 11.13
N TYR A 248 14.83 13.45 12.33
CA TYR A 248 13.84 13.73 13.37
C TYR A 248 13.78 15.22 13.71
N GLN A 249 14.94 15.84 13.85
CA GLN A 249 15.05 17.24 14.22
C GLN A 249 14.43 18.16 13.17
N ASN A 250 14.57 17.83 11.87
CA ASN A 250 14.10 18.67 10.76
C ASN A 250 12.75 18.24 10.19
N TYR A 251 12.39 16.94 10.25
CA TYR A 251 11.23 16.36 9.59
C TYR A 251 10.42 15.39 10.44
N GLY A 252 10.81 15.12 11.68
CA GLY A 252 10.06 14.27 12.58
C GLY A 252 8.69 14.86 12.89
N LEU A 253 7.63 14.05 12.84
CA LEU A 253 6.30 14.46 13.22
C LEU A 253 6.16 14.47 14.75
N THR A 254 6.35 15.65 15.33
CA THR A 254 6.22 15.93 16.75
C THR A 254 4.83 16.46 17.06
N LYS A 255 4.47 16.51 18.34
CA LYS A 255 3.21 17.09 18.81
C LYS A 255 3.08 18.55 18.41
N GLU A 256 4.15 19.32 18.53
CA GLU A 256 4.20 20.75 18.18
C GLU A 256 3.98 20.95 16.68
N ARG A 257 4.58 20.12 15.85
CA ARG A 257 4.39 20.16 14.40
C ARG A 257 2.99 19.72 13.99
N LEU A 258 2.48 18.66 14.60
CA LEU A 258 1.11 18.20 14.32
C LEU A 258 0.07 19.28 14.65
N ALA A 259 0.32 20.13 15.64
CA ALA A 259 -0.57 21.25 15.98
C ALA A 259 -0.73 22.28 14.85
N LEU A 260 0.17 22.31 13.87
CA LEU A 260 0.05 23.19 12.69
C LEU A 260 -0.98 22.66 11.66
N ALA A 261 -1.30 21.39 11.70
CA ALA A 261 -2.35 20.78 10.89
C ALA A 261 -3.74 21.18 11.41
N ASP A 262 -4.78 20.83 10.66
CA ASP A 262 -6.16 20.98 11.13
C ASP A 262 -6.33 20.23 12.46
N PRO A 263 -7.08 20.79 13.44
CA PRO A 263 -7.30 20.10 14.73
C PRO A 263 -7.95 18.71 14.61
N GLU A 264 -8.71 18.48 13.54
CA GLU A 264 -9.33 17.20 13.23
C GLU A 264 -8.46 16.30 12.32
N ALA A 265 -7.22 16.71 12.04
CA ALA A 265 -6.32 15.94 11.18
C ALA A 265 -6.07 14.54 11.72
N ILE A 266 -6.00 13.57 10.82
CA ILE A 266 -5.63 12.19 11.15
C ILE A 266 -4.16 11.93 10.78
N VAL A 267 -3.51 11.09 11.57
CA VAL A 267 -2.12 10.67 11.38
C VAL A 267 -2.07 9.22 10.94
N MET A 268 -1.40 8.97 9.82
CA MET A 268 -1.23 7.68 9.19
C MET A 268 0.26 7.32 9.08
N HIS A 269 0.53 6.02 9.03
CA HIS A 269 1.88 5.48 8.81
C HIS A 269 1.76 4.06 8.24
N PRO A 270 2.52 3.71 7.20
CA PRO A 270 2.42 2.37 6.58
C PRO A 270 2.98 1.25 7.46
N GLY A 271 3.79 1.60 8.48
CA GLY A 271 4.47 0.67 9.37
C GLY A 271 5.64 -0.09 8.72
N PRO A 272 6.51 -0.69 9.53
CA PRO A 272 6.63 -0.49 10.98
C PRO A 272 7.13 0.90 11.34
N ILE A 273 6.76 1.39 12.52
CA ILE A 273 7.13 2.72 13.01
C ILE A 273 8.55 2.71 13.56
N ASN A 274 9.36 3.71 13.21
CA ASN A 274 10.60 4.04 13.91
C ASN A 274 10.34 5.23 14.85
N ARG A 275 10.01 4.93 16.10
CA ARG A 275 9.72 5.94 17.13
C ARG A 275 10.91 6.84 17.38
N GLY A 276 10.70 8.16 17.38
CA GLY A 276 11.76 9.14 17.55
C GLY A 276 12.63 9.34 16.29
N VAL A 277 12.20 8.86 15.14
CA VAL A 277 12.85 9.07 13.84
C VAL A 277 11.94 9.83 12.89
N GLU A 278 10.92 9.19 12.30
CA GLU A 278 9.93 9.89 11.48
C GLU A 278 8.73 10.38 12.28
N ILE A 279 8.48 9.82 13.46
CA ILE A 279 7.30 10.14 14.28
C ILE A 279 7.62 10.02 15.77
N ALA A 280 7.17 10.98 16.55
CA ALA A 280 7.24 10.92 18.01
C ALA A 280 6.25 9.89 18.55
N SER A 281 6.62 9.20 19.65
CA SER A 281 5.76 8.20 20.29
C SER A 281 4.42 8.77 20.72
N GLU A 282 4.40 9.98 21.26
CA GLU A 282 3.17 10.66 21.70
C GLU A 282 2.20 10.99 20.55
N VAL A 283 2.73 11.15 19.33
CA VAL A 283 1.92 11.34 18.11
C VAL A 283 1.41 10.00 17.60
N ALA A 284 2.27 8.99 17.53
CA ALA A 284 1.90 7.65 17.08
C ALA A 284 0.81 7.02 17.95
N ASP A 285 0.83 7.28 19.24
CA ASP A 285 -0.11 6.75 20.24
C ASP A 285 -1.21 7.76 20.61
N GLY A 286 -1.22 8.93 19.99
CA GLY A 286 -2.14 10.03 20.28
C GLY A 286 -3.54 9.84 19.68
N ALA A 287 -4.45 10.72 20.07
CA ALA A 287 -5.87 10.66 19.68
C ALA A 287 -6.11 10.84 18.17
N GLN A 288 -5.21 11.52 17.46
CA GLN A 288 -5.31 11.74 16.02
C GLN A 288 -4.73 10.59 15.20
N SER A 289 -4.00 9.65 15.83
CA SER A 289 -3.42 8.49 15.16
C SER A 289 -4.48 7.47 14.79
N VAL A 290 -4.49 7.08 13.52
CA VAL A 290 -5.34 6.01 12.99
C VAL A 290 -4.51 4.82 12.48
N ILE A 291 -3.26 4.73 12.92
CA ILE A 291 -2.28 3.75 12.43
C ILE A 291 -2.73 2.31 12.66
N LEU A 292 -3.28 2.00 13.83
CA LEU A 292 -3.79 0.65 14.10
C LEU A 292 -5.06 0.33 13.31
N HIS A 293 -5.88 1.33 13.02
CA HIS A 293 -7.02 1.15 12.11
C HIS A 293 -6.57 0.78 10.70
N GLN A 294 -5.47 1.37 10.19
CA GLN A 294 -4.92 0.98 8.89
C GLN A 294 -4.59 -0.52 8.84
N VAL A 295 -4.03 -1.08 9.90
CA VAL A 295 -3.71 -2.52 9.97
C VAL A 295 -4.98 -3.37 9.86
N THR A 296 -6.01 -3.04 10.61
CA THR A 296 -7.32 -3.72 10.57
C THR A 296 -7.98 -3.58 9.19
N PHE A 297 -8.00 -2.38 8.65
CA PHE A 297 -8.63 -2.08 7.36
C PHE A 297 -7.89 -2.75 6.19
N GLY A 298 -6.60 -2.97 6.31
CA GLY A 298 -5.80 -3.64 5.31
C GLY A 298 -6.28 -5.05 4.98
N ILE A 299 -6.81 -5.78 5.96
CA ILE A 299 -7.40 -7.11 5.74
C ILE A 299 -8.68 -7.00 4.90
N ALA A 300 -9.58 -6.08 5.26
CA ALA A 300 -10.83 -5.86 4.53
C ALA A 300 -10.59 -5.42 3.07
N VAL A 301 -9.63 -4.53 2.85
CA VAL A 301 -9.25 -4.05 1.52
C VAL A 301 -8.69 -5.18 0.66
N ARG A 302 -7.83 -6.04 1.20
CA ARG A 302 -7.28 -7.20 0.49
C ARG A 302 -8.35 -8.22 0.17
N MET A 303 -9.30 -8.44 1.07
CA MET A 303 -10.50 -9.26 0.79
C MET A 303 -11.31 -8.68 -0.38
N ALA A 304 -11.51 -7.37 -0.40
CA ALA A 304 -12.24 -6.69 -1.47
C ALA A 304 -11.56 -6.86 -2.83
N VAL A 305 -10.26 -6.69 -2.90
CA VAL A 305 -9.48 -6.90 -4.14
C VAL A 305 -9.61 -8.34 -4.64
N MET A 306 -9.40 -9.32 -3.79
CA MET A 306 -9.51 -10.74 -4.15
C MET A 306 -10.92 -11.10 -4.63
N SER A 307 -11.94 -10.60 -3.95
CA SER A 307 -13.34 -10.78 -4.29
C SER A 307 -13.67 -10.20 -5.67
N LEU A 308 -13.18 -9.00 -5.96
CA LEU A 308 -13.42 -8.35 -7.25
C LEU A 308 -12.76 -9.10 -8.41
N LEU A 309 -11.55 -9.61 -8.21
CA LEU A 309 -10.81 -10.34 -9.24
C LEU A 309 -11.51 -11.64 -9.67
N VAL A 310 -12.14 -12.37 -8.77
CA VAL A 310 -12.84 -13.63 -9.13
C VAL A 310 -14.19 -13.41 -9.79
N ASP A 311 -14.74 -12.21 -9.73
CA ASP A 311 -15.97 -11.81 -10.42
C ASP A 311 -15.70 -11.37 -11.88
N SER A 312 -14.45 -11.31 -12.30
CA SER A 312 -14.02 -10.76 -13.60
C SER A 312 -14.01 -11.78 -14.75
#